data_4b9944e25b65a85ff29466e203a0bf6f
#
_entry.id   4b9944e25b65a85ff29466e203a0bf6f
#
_cell.length_a   1.000
_cell.length_b   1.000
_cell.length_c   1.000
_cell.angle_alpha   90.00
_cell.angle_beta   90.00
_cell.angle_gamma   90.00
#
_symmetry.space_group_name_H-M   'P 1'
#
loop_
_entity.id
_entity.type
_entity.pdbx_description
1 polymer ?
#
loop_
_entity_poly.entity_id
_entity_poly.type
_entity_poly.pdbx_seq_one_letter_code
_entity_poly.pdbx_strand_id
1 'polypeptide(L)'
;MNYEELYNIIIQNPLYKAIICVLLSVIIAKISDLIFTSFLRRMANRTKTSIDDHIIDIIHKPIYYTILFIGLRFSISLVEFLNPVQFFIGGILKTIIVIIWGSAIFKSFIYIIKWYSHRSEVQEQNQKRLMPLFDNLGKIVIFIGAVYFIFISWDINVTGWLASAGILGIVLGFAAKDTLANLFAGIFIMADAPYKEGDYINLDNGERGYVKSIGIRSTRIMTRDDIEITIPNSVIANSKIINESGGPKEMERVRVNISIAYGSDIDQVRALLMEIASSSKDICSDPLPRVRFREFGDSALMFQLLFWIEKPEMRGRVVDSINSIIYNKFMEEKIEIPFPQRTLHIQKSIDE
;
A
#
# COMPACT_ATOMS: atom_id res chain seq x y z
N MET A 1 1.60 35.30 67.96
CA MET A 1 1.45 33.90 67.51
C MET A 1 2.82 33.47 67.04
N ASN A 2 3.48 32.56 67.81
CA ASN A 2 4.83 32.08 67.48
C ASN A 2 4.77 31.17 66.29
N TYR A 3 5.87 31.11 65.49
CA TYR A 3 5.96 30.24 64.32
C TYR A 3 5.65 28.77 64.63
N GLU A 4 6.02 28.27 65.77
CA GLU A 4 5.70 26.92 66.25
C GLU A 4 4.20 26.69 66.53
N GLU A 5 3.47 27.69 67.06
CA GLU A 5 2.03 27.58 67.25
C GLU A 5 1.29 27.54 65.92
N LEU A 6 1.72 28.36 64.93
CA LEU A 6 1.12 28.39 63.64
C LEU A 6 1.39 27.05 62.88
N TYR A 7 2.62 26.53 62.97
CA TYR A 7 3.03 25.26 62.41
C TYR A 7 2.24 24.08 62.96
N ASN A 8 2.03 24.08 64.33
CA ASN A 8 1.26 23.02 64.95
C ASN A 8 -0.25 23.07 64.61
N ILE A 9 -0.83 24.26 64.46
CA ILE A 9 -2.23 24.42 64.04
C ILE A 9 -2.42 23.94 62.61
N ILE A 10 -1.48 24.23 61.71
CA ILE A 10 -1.53 23.79 60.30
C ILE A 10 -1.35 22.26 60.17
N ILE A 11 -0.42 21.67 60.93
CA ILE A 11 -0.14 20.23 60.87
C ILE A 11 -1.21 19.39 61.58
N GLN A 12 -1.85 19.90 62.60
CA GLN A 12 -2.86 19.13 63.32
C GLN A 12 -4.25 19.16 62.65
N ASN A 13 -4.55 20.19 61.84
CA ASN A 13 -5.86 20.32 61.23
C ASN A 13 -5.89 19.83 59.78
N PRO A 14 -6.60 18.73 59.43
CA PRO A 14 -6.69 18.18 58.06
C PRO A 14 -7.21 19.20 57.04
N LEU A 15 -8.10 20.13 57.44
CA LEU A 15 -8.66 21.15 56.54
C LEU A 15 -7.62 22.15 56.05
N TYR A 16 -6.71 22.62 56.95
CA TYR A 16 -5.66 23.55 56.56
C TYR A 16 -4.65 22.86 55.64
N LYS A 17 -4.30 21.58 55.88
CA LYS A 17 -3.47 20.80 54.98
C LYS A 17 -4.09 20.69 53.59
N ALA A 18 -5.40 20.41 53.54
CA ALA A 18 -6.12 20.29 52.27
C ALA A 18 -6.12 21.62 51.47
N ILE A 19 -6.38 22.76 52.16
CA ILE A 19 -6.37 24.08 51.53
C ILE A 19 -4.98 24.42 50.98
N ILE A 20 -3.93 24.16 51.74
CA ILE A 20 -2.54 24.37 51.28
C ILE A 20 -2.24 23.49 50.08
N CYS A 21 -2.68 22.23 50.09
CA CYS A 21 -2.47 21.30 48.98
C CYS A 21 -3.21 21.75 47.71
N VAL A 22 -4.41 22.30 47.80
CA VAL A 22 -5.14 22.89 46.68
C VAL A 22 -4.36 24.08 46.11
N LEU A 23 -3.91 25.02 46.98
CA LEU A 23 -3.14 26.17 46.53
C LEU A 23 -1.83 25.77 45.84
N LEU A 24 -1.11 24.79 46.41
CA LEU A 24 0.10 24.24 45.83
C LEU A 24 -0.20 23.56 44.47
N SER A 25 -1.31 22.81 44.34
CA SER A 25 -1.68 22.18 43.09
C SER A 25 -1.99 23.18 41.97
N VAL A 26 -2.61 24.32 42.30
CA VAL A 26 -2.83 25.40 41.31
C VAL A 26 -1.49 26.00 40.85
N ILE A 27 -0.56 26.23 41.78
CA ILE A 27 0.74 26.77 41.47
C ILE A 27 1.53 25.77 40.61
N ILE A 28 1.59 24.51 41.03
CA ILE A 28 2.29 23.45 40.30
C ILE A 28 1.68 23.24 38.90
N ALA A 29 0.34 23.23 38.79
CA ALA A 29 -0.33 23.12 37.49
C ALA A 29 0.06 24.28 36.55
N LYS A 30 0.10 25.52 37.07
CA LYS A 30 0.50 26.68 36.26
C LYS A 30 1.98 26.66 35.87
N ILE A 31 2.87 26.27 36.78
CA ILE A 31 4.30 26.13 36.49
C ILE A 31 4.51 25.02 35.47
N SER A 32 3.87 23.86 35.64
CA SER A 32 3.97 22.74 34.70
C SER A 32 3.44 23.10 33.31
N ASP A 33 2.32 23.83 33.24
CA ASP A 33 1.78 24.33 31.98
C ASP A 33 2.76 25.27 31.27
N LEU A 34 3.38 26.19 31.98
CA LEU A 34 4.39 27.11 31.47
C LEU A 34 5.64 26.37 30.95
N ILE A 35 6.16 25.43 31.75
CA ILE A 35 7.34 24.63 31.37
C ILE A 35 7.04 23.78 30.13
N PHE A 36 5.91 23.06 30.15
CA PHE A 36 5.55 22.15 29.09
C PHE A 36 5.26 22.89 27.77
N THR A 37 4.51 23.99 27.86
CA THR A 37 4.21 24.84 26.69
C THR A 37 5.48 25.48 26.15
N SER A 38 6.39 25.96 27.00
CA SER A 38 7.68 26.54 26.56
C SER A 38 8.60 25.49 25.93
N PHE A 39 8.64 24.29 26.50
CA PHE A 39 9.41 23.16 25.96
C PHE A 39 8.89 22.71 24.60
N LEU A 40 7.58 22.49 24.49
CA LEU A 40 6.95 22.08 23.22
C LEU A 40 7.07 23.15 22.15
N ARG A 41 6.87 24.42 22.45
CA ARG A 41 7.07 25.53 21.50
C ARG A 41 8.53 25.62 21.02
N ARG A 42 9.50 25.32 21.91
CA ARG A 42 10.91 25.28 21.51
C ARG A 42 11.20 24.11 20.55
N MET A 43 10.51 22.99 20.70
CA MET A 43 10.58 21.87 19.77
C MET A 43 9.87 22.20 18.43
N ALA A 44 8.68 22.78 18.48
CA ALA A 44 7.90 23.20 17.33
C ALA A 44 8.61 24.24 16.46
N ASN A 45 9.36 25.15 17.06
CA ASN A 45 10.15 26.14 16.34
C ASN A 45 11.30 25.52 15.48
N ARG A 46 11.59 24.23 15.67
CA ARG A 46 12.53 23.47 14.83
C ARG A 46 11.87 22.82 13.61
N THR A 47 10.56 22.75 13.60
CA THR A 47 9.77 22.20 12.51
C THR A 47 9.13 23.35 11.69
N LYS A 48 9.05 23.16 10.36
CA LYS A 48 8.47 24.18 9.45
C LYS A 48 6.95 24.04 9.30
N THR A 49 6.30 23.32 10.23
CA THR A 49 4.86 22.98 10.10
C THR A 49 4.00 23.69 11.14
N SER A 50 2.91 24.29 10.71
CA SER A 50 1.91 24.94 11.58
C SER A 50 1.07 23.99 12.43
N ILE A 51 1.21 22.65 12.20
CA ILE A 51 0.48 21.61 12.96
C ILE A 51 0.91 21.63 14.42
N ASP A 52 2.21 21.70 14.65
CA ASP A 52 2.79 21.52 15.98
C ASP A 52 2.30 22.60 16.93
N ASP A 53 2.24 23.84 16.46
CA ASP A 53 1.75 24.98 17.26
C ASP A 53 0.28 24.80 17.66
N HIS A 54 -0.57 24.35 16.72
CA HIS A 54 -1.99 24.17 16.99
C HIS A 54 -2.28 22.99 17.94
N ILE A 55 -1.53 21.90 17.82
CA ILE A 55 -1.62 20.75 18.72
C ILE A 55 -1.17 21.14 20.13
N ILE A 56 -0.12 21.96 20.27
CA ILE A 56 0.36 22.48 21.55
C ILE A 56 -0.73 23.30 22.21
N ASP A 57 -1.40 24.19 21.47
CA ASP A 57 -2.49 25.03 21.99
C ASP A 57 -3.73 24.22 22.41
N ILE A 58 -3.92 23.00 21.87
CA ILE A 58 -4.99 22.10 22.28
C ILE A 58 -4.60 21.33 23.55
N ILE A 59 -3.34 20.85 23.63
CA ILE A 59 -2.88 19.92 24.68
C ILE A 59 -2.57 20.63 26.01
N HIS A 60 -2.17 21.91 26.00
CA HIS A 60 -1.79 22.61 27.21
C HIS A 60 -2.93 22.63 28.27
N LYS A 61 -4.19 22.81 27.86
CA LYS A 61 -5.35 22.79 28.74
C LYS A 61 -5.56 21.46 29.47
N PRO A 62 -5.58 20.30 28.75
CA PRO A 62 -5.64 18.99 29.40
C PRO A 62 -4.54 18.78 30.45
N ILE A 63 -3.31 19.18 30.17
CA ILE A 63 -2.18 19.01 31.11
C ILE A 63 -2.42 19.83 32.39
N TYR A 64 -2.78 21.11 32.25
CA TYR A 64 -3.08 21.98 33.37
C TYR A 64 -4.18 21.38 34.25
N TYR A 65 -5.32 21.00 33.69
CA TYR A 65 -6.43 20.44 34.44
C TYR A 65 -6.12 19.06 35.04
N THR A 66 -5.32 18.24 34.39
CA THR A 66 -4.89 16.94 34.92
C THR A 66 -4.09 17.12 36.20
N ILE A 67 -3.11 18.01 36.22
CA ILE A 67 -2.28 18.29 37.40
C ILE A 67 -3.15 18.90 38.52
N LEU A 68 -4.00 19.85 38.16
CA LEU A 68 -4.92 20.48 39.10
C LEU A 68 -5.83 19.46 39.79
N PHE A 69 -6.45 18.56 39.00
CA PHE A 69 -7.41 17.58 39.56
C PHE A 69 -6.73 16.43 40.30
N ILE A 70 -5.50 16.05 39.93
CA ILE A 70 -4.70 15.14 40.75
C ILE A 70 -4.40 15.76 42.12
N GLY A 71 -3.99 17.02 42.16
CA GLY A 71 -3.75 17.71 43.41
C GLY A 71 -5.02 17.91 44.24
N LEU A 72 -6.15 18.21 43.59
CA LEU A 72 -7.45 18.31 44.24
C LEU A 72 -7.88 16.97 44.85
N ARG A 73 -7.70 15.86 44.14
CA ARG A 73 -7.97 14.52 44.63
C ARG A 73 -7.09 14.18 45.84
N PHE A 74 -5.80 14.51 45.76
CA PHE A 74 -4.88 14.32 46.88
C PHE A 74 -5.29 15.18 48.08
N SER A 75 -5.71 16.43 47.86
CA SER A 75 -6.23 17.31 48.94
C SER A 75 -7.46 16.71 49.63
N ILE A 76 -8.39 16.13 48.87
CA ILE A 76 -9.60 15.48 49.41
C ILE A 76 -9.25 14.25 50.24
N SER A 77 -8.20 13.50 49.87
CA SER A 77 -7.75 12.34 50.64
C SER A 77 -7.13 12.69 52.02
N LEU A 78 -6.72 13.94 52.19
CA LEU A 78 -6.21 14.44 53.49
C LEU A 78 -7.33 14.79 54.52
N VAL A 79 -8.55 14.94 54.03
CA VAL A 79 -9.72 15.23 54.84
C VAL A 79 -10.46 13.93 55.11
N GLU A 80 -10.82 13.67 56.36
CA GLU A 80 -11.55 12.47 56.80
C GLU A 80 -13.00 12.50 56.31
N PHE A 81 -13.22 12.48 55.02
CA PHE A 81 -14.54 12.26 54.44
C PHE A 81 -14.92 10.79 54.49
N LEU A 82 -16.24 10.51 54.53
CA LEU A 82 -16.75 9.16 54.34
C LEU A 82 -16.26 8.56 53.02
N ASN A 83 -15.81 7.29 53.04
CA ASN A 83 -15.30 6.61 51.84
C ASN A 83 -16.17 6.74 50.58
N PRO A 84 -17.53 6.68 50.66
CA PRO A 84 -18.39 6.91 49.51
C PRO A 84 -18.24 8.29 48.88
N VAL A 85 -18.08 9.34 49.71
CA VAL A 85 -17.94 10.73 49.22
C VAL A 85 -16.62 10.92 48.49
N GLN A 86 -15.52 10.37 49.02
CA GLN A 86 -14.22 10.40 48.35
C GLN A 86 -14.24 9.65 47.01
N PHE A 87 -14.94 8.50 46.95
CA PHE A 87 -15.15 7.74 45.74
C PHE A 87 -15.89 8.55 44.66
N PHE A 88 -17.04 9.15 45.03
CA PHE A 88 -17.85 9.93 44.09
C PHE A 88 -17.09 11.16 43.57
N ILE A 89 -16.44 11.92 44.43
CA ILE A 89 -15.68 13.10 44.02
C ILE A 89 -14.50 12.66 43.11
N GLY A 90 -13.81 11.59 43.49
CA GLY A 90 -12.72 11.03 42.69
C GLY A 90 -13.19 10.55 41.30
N GLY A 91 -14.34 9.89 41.22
CA GLY A 91 -14.97 9.47 39.97
C GLY A 91 -15.34 10.66 39.07
N ILE A 92 -15.94 11.71 39.66
CA ILE A 92 -16.28 12.93 38.93
C ILE A 92 -15.02 13.62 38.36
N LEU A 93 -13.96 13.79 39.16
CA LEU A 93 -12.73 14.44 38.74
C LEU A 93 -12.06 13.65 37.60
N LYS A 94 -11.99 12.32 37.73
CA LYS A 94 -11.47 11.46 36.64
C LYS A 94 -12.31 11.57 35.37
N THR A 95 -13.65 11.59 35.50
CA THR A 95 -14.56 11.74 34.36
C THR A 95 -14.33 13.06 33.62
N ILE A 96 -14.15 14.16 34.35
CA ILE A 96 -13.85 15.47 33.77
C ILE A 96 -12.50 15.43 33.02
N ILE A 97 -11.48 14.78 33.59
CA ILE A 97 -10.19 14.60 32.93
C ILE A 97 -10.37 13.84 31.62
N VAL A 98 -11.12 12.73 31.63
CA VAL A 98 -11.39 11.94 30.41
C VAL A 98 -12.10 12.77 29.34
N ILE A 99 -13.09 13.57 29.71
CA ILE A 99 -13.81 14.45 28.79
C ILE A 99 -12.88 15.52 28.19
N ILE A 100 -12.02 16.12 29.01
CA ILE A 100 -11.06 17.15 28.58
C ILE A 100 -10.06 16.53 27.60
N TRP A 101 -9.45 15.38 27.91
CA TRP A 101 -8.54 14.67 27.02
C TRP A 101 -9.24 14.15 25.77
N GLY A 102 -10.42 13.57 25.89
CA GLY A 102 -11.24 13.13 24.76
C GLY A 102 -11.53 14.28 23.78
N SER A 103 -11.90 15.46 24.31
CA SER A 103 -12.14 16.65 23.50
C SER A 103 -10.86 17.17 22.82
N ALA A 104 -9.72 17.10 23.50
CA ALA A 104 -8.43 17.51 22.95
C ALA A 104 -7.98 16.56 21.83
N ILE A 105 -8.05 15.25 22.06
CA ILE A 105 -7.75 14.23 21.05
C ILE A 105 -8.67 14.41 19.84
N PHE A 106 -9.95 14.61 20.05
CA PHE A 106 -10.94 14.83 19.00
C PHE A 106 -10.62 16.08 18.14
N LYS A 107 -10.30 17.21 18.80
CA LYS A 107 -9.93 18.45 18.10
C LYS A 107 -8.63 18.28 17.31
N SER A 108 -7.61 17.64 17.92
CA SER A 108 -6.34 17.35 17.26
C SER A 108 -6.53 16.45 16.05
N PHE A 109 -7.34 15.41 16.16
CA PHE A 109 -7.67 14.49 15.07
C PHE A 109 -8.33 15.22 13.89
N ILE A 110 -9.37 16.01 14.16
CA ILE A 110 -10.04 16.79 13.09
C ILE A 110 -9.07 17.78 12.43
N TYR A 111 -8.19 18.41 13.22
CA TYR A 111 -7.23 19.36 12.69
C TYR A 111 -6.21 18.68 11.77
N ILE A 112 -5.66 17.53 12.18
CA ILE A 112 -4.73 16.73 11.37
C ILE A 112 -5.37 16.31 10.04
N ILE A 113 -6.62 15.83 10.08
CA ILE A 113 -7.35 15.44 8.87
C ILE A 113 -7.54 16.63 7.92
N LYS A 114 -7.97 17.78 8.45
CA LYS A 114 -8.17 18.99 7.64
C LYS A 114 -6.85 19.48 7.03
N TRP A 115 -5.78 19.50 7.81
CA TRP A 115 -4.47 19.92 7.34
C TRP A 115 -3.96 19.02 6.20
N TYR A 116 -4.09 17.71 6.35
CA TYR A 116 -3.72 16.74 5.30
C TYR A 116 -4.55 16.96 4.01
N SER A 117 -5.84 17.25 4.17
CA SER A 117 -6.74 17.52 3.05
C SER A 117 -6.34 18.77 2.23
N HIS A 118 -5.82 19.81 2.88
CA HIS A 118 -5.44 21.06 2.19
C HIS A 118 -4.08 20.99 1.49
N ARG A 119 -3.20 20.08 1.90
CA ARG A 119 -1.84 19.96 1.36
C ARG A 119 -1.76 19.14 0.06
N SER A 120 -2.76 18.37 -0.25
CA SER A 120 -2.78 17.48 -1.42
C SER A 120 -3.45 18.16 -2.62
N GLU A 121 -2.73 19.05 -3.31
CA GLU A 121 -3.23 19.75 -4.51
C GLU A 121 -3.45 18.83 -5.74
N VAL A 122 -2.89 17.62 -5.74
CA VAL A 122 -2.76 16.78 -6.94
C VAL A 122 -3.87 15.73 -7.13
N GLN A 123 -4.71 15.43 -6.12
CA GLN A 123 -5.77 14.41 -6.25
C GLN A 123 -7.10 14.78 -5.57
N GLU A 124 -7.63 15.97 -5.88
CA GLU A 124 -8.77 16.55 -5.16
C GLU A 124 -10.05 15.70 -5.11
N GLN A 125 -10.37 14.91 -6.13
CA GLN A 125 -11.69 14.25 -6.21
C GLN A 125 -11.80 12.97 -5.40
N ASN A 126 -10.76 12.13 -5.36
CA ASN A 126 -10.83 10.82 -4.68
C ASN A 126 -10.60 10.95 -3.16
N GLN A 127 -9.75 11.88 -2.73
CA GLN A 127 -9.49 12.10 -1.30
C GLN A 127 -10.68 12.74 -0.59
N LYS A 128 -11.38 13.69 -1.23
CA LYS A 128 -12.59 14.31 -0.66
C LYS A 128 -13.70 13.31 -0.37
N ARG A 129 -13.76 12.19 -1.10
CA ARG A 129 -14.77 11.14 -0.88
C ARG A 129 -14.49 10.24 0.32
N LEU A 130 -13.23 10.01 0.64
CA LEU A 130 -12.85 9.11 1.75
C LEU A 130 -12.73 9.82 3.11
N MET A 131 -12.54 11.15 3.10
CA MET A 131 -12.38 11.97 4.30
C MET A 131 -13.51 11.80 5.32
N PRO A 132 -14.81 11.84 4.93
CA PRO A 132 -15.92 11.65 5.87
C PRO A 132 -15.91 10.28 6.54
N LEU A 133 -15.39 9.25 5.86
CA LEU A 133 -15.27 7.91 6.43
C LEU A 133 -14.25 7.89 7.57
N PHE A 134 -13.04 8.43 7.34
CA PHE A 134 -12.00 8.51 8.37
C PHE A 134 -12.42 9.40 9.53
N ASP A 135 -13.10 10.52 9.25
CA ASP A 135 -13.63 11.42 10.27
C ASP A 135 -14.65 10.70 11.17
N ASN A 136 -15.60 9.98 10.59
CA ASN A 136 -16.61 9.25 11.35
C ASN A 136 -16.01 8.08 12.13
N LEU A 137 -15.11 7.30 11.54
CA LEU A 137 -14.43 6.20 12.23
C LEU A 137 -13.60 6.72 13.41
N GLY A 138 -12.84 7.79 13.22
CA GLY A 138 -12.07 8.39 14.30
C GLY A 138 -12.93 8.89 15.44
N LYS A 139 -14.06 9.53 15.14
CA LYS A 139 -15.05 9.96 16.14
C LYS A 139 -15.58 8.80 16.96
N ILE A 140 -15.94 7.70 16.30
CA ILE A 140 -16.46 6.49 16.96
C ILE A 140 -15.40 5.90 17.90
N VAL A 141 -14.15 5.76 17.43
CA VAL A 141 -13.05 5.20 18.24
C VAL A 141 -12.76 6.07 19.46
N ILE A 142 -12.69 7.41 19.31
CA ILE A 142 -12.46 8.34 20.40
C ILE A 142 -13.61 8.29 21.41
N PHE A 143 -14.86 8.23 20.94
CA PHE A 143 -16.04 8.13 21.78
C PHE A 143 -16.05 6.84 22.61
N ILE A 144 -15.83 5.69 21.96
CA ILE A 144 -15.75 4.38 22.64
C ILE A 144 -14.62 4.37 23.67
N GLY A 145 -13.45 4.91 23.32
CA GLY A 145 -12.33 5.06 24.25
C GLY A 145 -12.68 5.94 25.46
N ALA A 146 -13.34 7.07 25.25
CA ALA A 146 -13.77 7.93 26.35
C ALA A 146 -14.77 7.23 27.29
N VAL A 147 -15.77 6.54 26.75
CA VAL A 147 -16.75 5.76 27.53
C VAL A 147 -16.04 4.66 28.34
N TYR A 148 -15.09 3.95 27.74
CA TYR A 148 -14.28 2.94 28.40
C TYR A 148 -13.52 3.50 29.61
N PHE A 149 -12.80 4.62 29.44
CA PHE A 149 -12.07 5.25 30.54
C PHE A 149 -12.99 5.84 31.61
N ILE A 150 -14.19 6.32 31.26
CA ILE A 150 -15.20 6.74 32.23
C ILE A 150 -15.63 5.55 33.09
N PHE A 151 -15.94 4.39 32.48
CA PHE A 151 -16.34 3.20 33.26
C PHE A 151 -15.24 2.75 34.23
N ILE A 152 -13.98 2.72 33.80
CA ILE A 152 -12.84 2.44 34.68
C ILE A 152 -12.75 3.47 35.80
N SER A 153 -13.04 4.73 35.54
CA SER A 153 -12.99 5.80 36.56
C SER A 153 -14.01 5.59 37.69
N TRP A 154 -15.08 4.84 37.39
CA TRP A 154 -16.14 4.47 38.32
C TRP A 154 -16.03 3.04 38.85
N ASP A 155 -14.88 2.38 38.65
CA ASP A 155 -14.62 0.99 39.01
C ASP A 155 -15.69 0.00 38.49
N ILE A 156 -16.32 0.34 37.34
CA ILE A 156 -17.28 -0.51 36.65
C ILE A 156 -16.51 -1.60 35.89
N ASN A 157 -16.90 -2.85 36.12
CA ASN A 157 -16.28 -3.97 35.43
C ASN A 157 -16.67 -3.98 33.94
N VAL A 158 -15.70 -3.69 33.08
CA VAL A 158 -15.87 -3.62 31.63
C VAL A 158 -15.46 -4.91 30.90
N THR A 159 -15.10 -5.98 31.64
CA THR A 159 -14.59 -7.23 31.06
C THR A 159 -15.57 -7.85 30.04
N GLY A 160 -16.86 -7.88 30.38
CA GLY A 160 -17.89 -8.38 29.46
C GLY A 160 -18.03 -7.54 28.18
N TRP A 161 -17.90 -6.23 28.31
CA TRP A 161 -17.94 -5.30 27.17
C TRP A 161 -16.72 -5.48 26.27
N LEU A 162 -15.53 -5.65 26.87
CA LEU A 162 -14.30 -5.91 26.10
C LEU A 162 -14.35 -7.25 25.39
N ALA A 163 -14.90 -8.30 26.02
CA ALA A 163 -15.09 -9.59 25.39
C ALA A 163 -16.03 -9.47 24.16
N SER A 164 -17.16 -8.78 24.31
CA SER A 164 -18.12 -8.53 23.22
C SER A 164 -17.49 -7.69 22.10
N ALA A 165 -16.77 -6.62 22.46
CA ALA A 165 -16.06 -5.78 21.51
C ALA A 165 -14.96 -6.57 20.78
N GLY A 166 -14.28 -7.50 21.45
CA GLY A 166 -13.30 -8.41 20.85
C GLY A 166 -13.93 -9.31 19.79
N ILE A 167 -15.09 -9.90 20.06
CA ILE A 167 -15.83 -10.71 19.09
C ILE A 167 -16.25 -9.85 17.88
N LEU A 168 -16.82 -8.66 18.13
CA LEU A 168 -17.15 -7.70 17.06
C LEU A 168 -15.92 -7.31 16.24
N GLY A 169 -14.76 -7.11 16.89
CA GLY A 169 -13.49 -6.82 16.21
C GLY A 169 -13.06 -7.95 15.28
N ILE A 170 -13.22 -9.21 15.70
CA ILE A 170 -12.93 -10.38 14.85
C ILE A 170 -13.86 -10.38 13.62
N VAL A 171 -15.16 -10.18 13.81
CA VAL A 171 -16.14 -10.14 12.72
C VAL A 171 -15.81 -9.02 11.72
N LEU A 172 -15.53 -7.82 12.23
CA LEU A 172 -15.12 -6.68 11.39
C LEU A 172 -13.78 -6.92 10.69
N GLY A 173 -12.83 -7.58 11.37
CA GLY A 173 -11.55 -7.99 10.78
C GLY A 173 -11.72 -8.94 9.61
N PHE A 174 -12.59 -9.96 9.75
CA PHE A 174 -12.92 -10.85 8.65
C PHE A 174 -13.62 -10.12 7.49
N ALA A 175 -14.54 -9.20 7.79
CA ALA A 175 -15.21 -8.40 6.76
C ALA A 175 -14.24 -7.47 6.01
N ALA A 176 -13.19 -6.98 6.66
CA ALA A 176 -12.16 -6.10 6.08
C ALA A 176 -11.00 -6.87 5.42
N LYS A 177 -10.91 -8.20 5.56
CA LYS A 177 -9.77 -9.03 5.15
C LYS A 177 -9.32 -8.76 3.72
N ASP A 178 -10.24 -8.77 2.76
CA ASP A 178 -9.90 -8.62 1.34
C ASP A 178 -9.41 -7.21 1.00
N THR A 179 -9.96 -6.21 1.67
CA THR A 179 -9.51 -4.81 1.52
C THR A 179 -8.09 -4.64 2.04
N LEU A 180 -7.80 -5.19 3.21
CA LEU A 180 -6.46 -5.17 3.81
C LEU A 180 -5.47 -5.98 2.97
N ALA A 181 -5.86 -7.15 2.45
CA ALA A 181 -5.02 -7.96 1.57
C ALA A 181 -4.60 -7.19 0.32
N ASN A 182 -5.53 -6.47 -0.32
CA ASN A 182 -5.22 -5.64 -1.48
C ASN A 182 -4.29 -4.47 -1.15
N LEU A 183 -4.47 -3.83 0.00
CA LEU A 183 -3.61 -2.76 0.50
C LEU A 183 -2.18 -3.23 0.72
N PHE A 184 -1.99 -4.33 1.48
CA PHE A 184 -0.67 -4.90 1.74
C PHE A 184 -0.01 -5.40 0.46
N ALA A 185 -0.76 -6.08 -0.41
CA ALA A 185 -0.25 -6.49 -1.71
C ALA A 185 0.24 -5.29 -2.54
N GLY A 186 -0.50 -4.18 -2.57
CA GLY A 186 -0.08 -2.96 -3.24
C GLY A 186 1.21 -2.37 -2.67
N ILE A 187 1.35 -2.34 -1.34
CA ILE A 187 2.57 -1.88 -0.67
C ILE A 187 3.76 -2.78 -1.06
N PHE A 188 3.60 -4.11 -1.04
CA PHE A 188 4.65 -5.05 -1.42
C PHE A 188 5.02 -4.94 -2.90
N ILE A 189 4.04 -4.80 -3.80
CA ILE A 189 4.30 -4.57 -5.23
C ILE A 189 5.13 -3.30 -5.44
N MET A 190 4.81 -2.21 -4.71
CA MET A 190 5.57 -0.96 -4.79
C MET A 190 6.97 -1.06 -4.17
N ALA A 191 7.14 -1.86 -3.10
CA ALA A 191 8.41 -2.02 -2.40
C ALA A 191 9.38 -2.95 -3.14
N ASP A 192 8.89 -4.12 -3.58
CA ASP A 192 9.71 -5.13 -4.27
C ASP A 192 9.84 -4.85 -5.76
N ALA A 193 8.91 -4.06 -6.32
CA ALA A 193 8.85 -3.66 -7.72
C ALA A 193 9.08 -4.82 -8.73
N PRO A 194 8.30 -5.92 -8.66
CA PRO A 194 8.41 -7.02 -9.61
C PRO A 194 8.10 -6.58 -11.05
N TYR A 195 7.39 -5.49 -11.18
CA TYR A 195 7.15 -4.73 -12.40
C TYR A 195 6.98 -3.24 -12.06
N LYS A 196 7.13 -2.38 -13.06
CA LYS A 196 7.01 -0.92 -12.97
C LYS A 196 5.94 -0.41 -13.94
N GLU A 197 5.52 0.83 -13.77
CA GLU A 197 4.68 1.51 -14.76
C GLU A 197 5.44 1.59 -16.09
N GLY A 198 4.77 1.17 -17.18
CA GLY A 198 5.34 1.03 -18.51
C GLY A 198 5.82 -0.38 -18.85
N ASP A 199 6.07 -1.26 -17.88
CA ASP A 199 6.47 -2.64 -18.15
C ASP A 199 5.34 -3.42 -18.84
N TYR A 200 5.73 -4.33 -19.74
CA TYR A 200 4.80 -5.24 -20.39
C TYR A 200 4.76 -6.57 -19.65
N ILE A 201 3.60 -6.88 -19.06
CA ILE A 201 3.43 -8.07 -18.22
C ILE A 201 2.40 -9.03 -18.80
N ASN A 202 2.57 -10.30 -18.47
CA ASN A 202 1.65 -11.38 -18.79
C ASN A 202 1.34 -12.15 -17.51
N LEU A 203 0.04 -12.29 -17.19
CA LEU A 203 -0.47 -12.96 -16.00
C LEU A 203 -0.91 -14.38 -16.33
N ASP A 204 -1.02 -15.23 -15.31
CA ASP A 204 -1.39 -16.65 -15.45
C ASP A 204 -2.75 -16.89 -16.11
N ASN A 205 -3.68 -15.94 -15.96
CA ASN A 205 -5.01 -15.98 -16.57
C ASN A 205 -5.00 -15.59 -18.07
N GLY A 206 -3.82 -15.30 -18.65
CA GLY A 206 -3.66 -14.92 -20.05
C GLY A 206 -3.85 -13.43 -20.32
N GLU A 207 -4.16 -12.63 -19.32
CA GLU A 207 -4.20 -11.17 -19.46
C GLU A 207 -2.78 -10.64 -19.70
N ARG A 208 -2.62 -9.88 -20.79
CA ARG A 208 -1.32 -9.37 -21.24
C ARG A 208 -1.43 -7.93 -21.70
N GLY A 209 -0.55 -7.08 -21.20
CA GLY A 209 -0.54 -5.67 -21.52
C GLY A 209 0.55 -4.88 -20.81
N TYR A 210 0.64 -3.59 -21.11
CA TYR A 210 1.55 -2.72 -20.35
C TYR A 210 0.91 -2.17 -19.09
N VAL A 211 1.70 -2.03 -18.05
CA VAL A 211 1.27 -1.48 -16.76
C VAL A 211 1.06 0.02 -16.91
N LYS A 212 -0.19 0.46 -16.86
CA LYS A 212 -0.57 1.87 -16.96
C LYS A 212 -0.34 2.62 -15.65
N SER A 213 -0.74 2.01 -14.53
CA SER A 213 -0.57 2.60 -13.19
C SER A 213 -0.66 1.54 -12.10
N ILE A 214 0.10 1.76 -11.02
CA ILE A 214 0.10 0.93 -9.82
C ILE A 214 -0.54 1.74 -8.70
N GLY A 215 -1.77 1.39 -8.33
CA GLY A 215 -2.48 2.01 -7.22
C GLY A 215 -2.31 1.21 -5.93
N ILE A 216 -2.75 1.82 -4.82
CA ILE A 216 -2.67 1.18 -3.48
C ILE A 216 -3.47 -0.13 -3.42
N ARG A 217 -4.62 -0.21 -4.10
CA ARG A 217 -5.53 -1.36 -4.07
C ARG A 217 -5.52 -2.20 -5.34
N SER A 218 -5.21 -1.61 -6.47
CA SER A 218 -5.32 -2.24 -7.78
C SER A 218 -4.27 -1.71 -8.75
N THR A 219 -3.80 -2.58 -9.62
CA THR A 219 -2.96 -2.25 -10.77
C THR A 219 -3.82 -2.20 -12.03
N ARG A 220 -3.54 -1.24 -12.90
CA ARG A 220 -4.21 -1.09 -14.20
C ARG A 220 -3.25 -1.47 -15.30
N ILE A 221 -3.68 -2.36 -16.16
CA ILE A 221 -2.95 -2.73 -17.36
C ILE A 221 -3.76 -2.32 -18.60
N MET A 222 -3.07 -2.00 -19.68
CA MET A 222 -3.66 -1.69 -20.97
C MET A 222 -3.28 -2.78 -21.96
N THR A 223 -4.28 -3.42 -22.54
CA THR A 223 -4.07 -4.46 -23.57
C THR A 223 -3.72 -3.84 -24.93
N ARG A 224 -3.38 -4.68 -25.91
CA ARG A 224 -3.14 -4.25 -27.28
C ARG A 224 -4.39 -3.73 -28.01
N ASP A 225 -5.57 -4.07 -27.49
CA ASP A 225 -6.85 -3.66 -28.05
C ASP A 225 -7.37 -2.38 -27.38
N ASP A 226 -6.48 -1.62 -26.70
CA ASP A 226 -6.78 -0.40 -25.94
C ASP A 226 -7.82 -0.61 -24.82
N ILE A 227 -7.91 -1.84 -24.28
CA ILE A 227 -8.79 -2.16 -23.15
C ILE A 227 -8.02 -2.00 -21.85
N GLU A 228 -8.55 -1.17 -20.95
CA GLU A 228 -8.04 -1.03 -19.59
C GLU A 228 -8.59 -2.14 -18.69
N ILE A 229 -7.71 -2.97 -18.15
CA ILE A 229 -8.04 -4.00 -17.18
C ILE A 229 -7.58 -3.53 -15.80
N THR A 230 -8.49 -3.49 -14.84
CA THR A 230 -8.19 -3.17 -13.44
C THR A 230 -8.17 -4.44 -12.62
N ILE A 231 -7.00 -4.80 -12.09
CA ILE A 231 -6.78 -6.04 -11.35
C ILE A 231 -6.50 -5.71 -9.88
N PRO A 232 -7.21 -6.32 -8.92
CA PRO A 232 -6.91 -6.18 -7.50
C PRO A 232 -5.48 -6.62 -7.19
N ASN A 233 -4.74 -5.86 -6.40
CA ASN A 233 -3.34 -6.16 -6.10
C ASN A 233 -3.14 -7.53 -5.44
N SER A 234 -4.10 -7.98 -4.62
CA SER A 234 -4.04 -9.31 -3.99
C SER A 234 -4.10 -10.45 -5.01
N VAL A 235 -4.78 -10.26 -6.16
CA VAL A 235 -4.82 -11.24 -7.23
C VAL A 235 -3.45 -11.32 -7.90
N ILE A 236 -2.87 -10.17 -8.25
CA ILE A 236 -1.56 -10.11 -8.88
C ILE A 236 -0.47 -10.67 -7.96
N ALA A 237 -0.47 -10.29 -6.68
CA ALA A 237 0.54 -10.74 -5.72
C ALA A 237 0.53 -12.27 -5.49
N ASN A 238 -0.61 -12.92 -5.71
CA ASN A 238 -0.74 -14.38 -5.58
C ASN A 238 -0.60 -15.13 -6.91
N SER A 239 -0.43 -14.43 -8.03
CA SER A 239 -0.26 -15.03 -9.36
C SER A 239 1.19 -15.02 -9.80
N LYS A 240 1.52 -15.88 -10.75
CA LYS A 240 2.80 -15.83 -11.46
C LYS A 240 2.78 -14.64 -12.43
N ILE A 241 3.77 -13.79 -12.33
CA ILE A 241 3.94 -12.63 -13.19
C ILE A 241 5.10 -12.90 -14.14
N ILE A 242 4.86 -12.80 -15.43
CA ILE A 242 5.91 -12.82 -16.46
C ILE A 242 6.10 -11.36 -16.89
N ASN A 243 7.18 -10.74 -16.43
CA ASN A 243 7.54 -9.40 -16.86
C ASN A 243 8.41 -9.50 -18.11
N GLU A 244 7.83 -9.18 -19.27
CA GLU A 244 8.52 -9.28 -20.57
C GLU A 244 9.50 -8.11 -20.80
N SER A 245 9.35 -7.01 -20.06
CA SER A 245 10.26 -5.85 -20.07
C SER A 245 11.27 -5.86 -18.91
N GLY A 246 11.12 -6.77 -17.96
CA GLY A 246 11.92 -6.81 -16.71
C GLY A 246 13.30 -7.45 -16.86
N GLY A 247 13.79 -7.71 -18.07
CA GLY A 247 15.13 -8.22 -18.33
C GLY A 247 16.22 -7.15 -18.13
N PRO A 248 17.51 -7.51 -18.35
CA PRO A 248 18.62 -6.56 -18.29
C PRO A 248 18.47 -5.37 -19.27
N LYS A 249 17.70 -5.56 -20.30
CA LYS A 249 17.25 -4.56 -21.28
C LYS A 249 15.78 -4.82 -21.55
N GLU A 250 15.00 -3.79 -21.87
CA GLU A 250 13.56 -3.88 -22.20
C GLU A 250 13.26 -4.71 -23.46
N MET A 251 14.30 -5.16 -24.16
CA MET A 251 14.22 -5.88 -25.41
C MET A 251 13.68 -7.30 -25.22
N GLU A 252 12.70 -7.67 -26.06
CA GLU A 252 12.19 -9.04 -26.13
C GLU A 252 12.90 -9.82 -27.24
N ARG A 253 13.25 -11.07 -26.93
CA ARG A 253 13.76 -12.00 -27.93
C ARG A 253 12.61 -12.75 -28.61
N VAL A 254 12.40 -12.45 -29.89
CA VAL A 254 11.41 -13.11 -30.73
C VAL A 254 12.02 -14.35 -31.41
N ARG A 255 11.18 -15.34 -31.65
CA ARG A 255 11.52 -16.58 -32.38
C ARG A 255 10.50 -16.76 -33.48
N VAL A 256 11.01 -16.86 -34.73
CA VAL A 256 10.21 -17.19 -35.90
C VAL A 256 10.61 -18.59 -36.36
N ASN A 257 9.65 -19.50 -36.42
CA ASN A 257 9.84 -20.87 -36.90
C ASN A 257 9.67 -20.90 -38.42
N ILE A 258 10.60 -21.55 -39.09
CA ILE A 258 10.67 -21.62 -40.55
C ILE A 258 10.89 -23.06 -40.95
N SER A 259 10.12 -23.53 -41.95
CA SER A 259 10.21 -24.89 -42.51
C SER A 259 10.68 -24.82 -43.95
N ILE A 260 11.68 -25.59 -44.30
CA ILE A 260 12.18 -25.72 -45.68
C ILE A 260 12.18 -27.16 -46.12
N ALA A 261 12.10 -27.42 -47.44
CA ALA A 261 12.09 -28.77 -48.00
C ALA A 261 13.42 -29.51 -47.78
N TYR A 262 13.35 -30.83 -47.66
CA TYR A 262 14.54 -31.67 -47.71
C TYR A 262 15.24 -31.51 -49.06
N GLY A 263 16.56 -31.42 -49.03
CA GLY A 263 17.37 -31.16 -50.22
C GLY A 263 17.72 -29.69 -50.45
N SER A 264 17.14 -28.76 -49.66
CA SER A 264 17.53 -27.35 -49.72
C SER A 264 18.94 -27.14 -49.16
N ASP A 265 19.65 -26.13 -49.67
CA ASP A 265 20.97 -25.73 -49.17
C ASP A 265 20.82 -25.00 -47.83
N ILE A 266 21.30 -25.64 -46.77
CA ILE A 266 21.22 -25.16 -45.40
C ILE A 266 21.98 -23.84 -45.20
N ASP A 267 23.14 -23.71 -45.85
CA ASP A 267 24.01 -22.54 -45.69
C ASP A 267 23.44 -21.32 -46.46
N GLN A 268 22.86 -21.54 -47.64
CA GLN A 268 22.12 -20.52 -48.38
C GLN A 268 20.94 -19.98 -47.53
N VAL A 269 20.12 -20.87 -46.97
CA VAL A 269 18.98 -20.49 -46.14
C VAL A 269 19.43 -19.72 -44.92
N ARG A 270 20.52 -20.16 -44.28
CA ARG A 270 21.06 -19.47 -43.09
C ARG A 270 21.55 -18.06 -43.43
N ALA A 271 22.27 -17.90 -44.53
CA ALA A 271 22.77 -16.61 -44.98
C ALA A 271 21.61 -15.65 -45.31
N LEU A 272 20.61 -16.12 -46.03
CA LEU A 272 19.43 -15.34 -46.42
C LEU A 272 18.62 -14.87 -45.19
N LEU A 273 18.36 -15.76 -44.26
CA LEU A 273 17.65 -15.40 -43.01
C LEU A 273 18.44 -14.39 -42.18
N MET A 274 19.75 -14.48 -42.13
CA MET A 274 20.60 -13.49 -41.45
C MET A 274 20.58 -12.15 -42.18
N GLU A 275 20.61 -12.12 -43.51
CA GLU A 275 20.48 -10.91 -44.30
C GLU A 275 19.14 -10.21 -44.07
N ILE A 276 18.03 -10.95 -44.10
CA ILE A 276 16.68 -10.43 -43.83
C ILE A 276 16.61 -9.80 -42.46
N ALA A 277 17.12 -10.50 -41.44
CA ALA A 277 17.08 -9.99 -40.06
C ALA A 277 17.96 -8.73 -39.87
N SER A 278 19.13 -8.68 -40.51
CA SER A 278 20.07 -7.56 -40.42
C SER A 278 19.61 -6.31 -41.20
N SER A 279 18.81 -6.49 -42.23
CA SER A 279 18.26 -5.40 -43.03
C SER A 279 16.99 -4.79 -42.49
N SER A 280 16.34 -5.46 -41.53
CA SER A 280 15.09 -4.98 -40.93
C SER A 280 15.35 -3.88 -39.88
N LYS A 281 14.64 -2.75 -40.05
CA LYS A 281 14.73 -1.60 -39.12
C LYS A 281 14.12 -1.84 -37.73
N ASP A 282 13.19 -2.78 -37.65
CA ASP A 282 12.46 -3.09 -36.41
C ASP A 282 13.19 -4.18 -35.57
N ILE A 283 14.34 -4.66 -36.03
CA ILE A 283 15.19 -5.62 -35.32
C ILE A 283 16.39 -4.89 -34.71
N CYS A 284 16.65 -5.13 -33.44
CA CYS A 284 17.82 -4.58 -32.76
C CYS A 284 19.14 -5.11 -33.37
N SER A 285 20.11 -4.23 -33.54
CA SER A 285 21.45 -4.59 -34.03
C SER A 285 22.33 -5.24 -32.94
N ASP A 286 22.04 -5.03 -31.69
CA ASP A 286 22.69 -5.64 -30.52
C ASP A 286 21.62 -6.10 -29.52
N PRO A 287 21.55 -7.39 -29.20
CA PRO A 287 22.35 -8.53 -29.71
C PRO A 287 22.04 -8.90 -31.16
N LEU A 288 23.07 -9.40 -31.87
CA LEU A 288 22.93 -9.83 -33.27
C LEU A 288 21.88 -10.93 -33.41
N PRO A 289 21.10 -10.94 -34.50
CA PRO A 289 20.22 -12.04 -34.87
C PRO A 289 20.98 -13.38 -34.99
N ARG A 290 20.27 -14.48 -34.84
CA ARG A 290 20.84 -15.83 -34.91
C ARG A 290 19.89 -16.77 -35.66
N VAL A 291 20.43 -17.59 -36.53
CA VAL A 291 19.70 -18.68 -37.19
C VAL A 291 20.12 -20.00 -36.57
N ARG A 292 19.15 -20.84 -36.22
CA ARG A 292 19.36 -22.19 -35.67
C ARG A 292 18.60 -23.21 -36.50
N PHE A 293 19.28 -24.22 -36.97
CA PHE A 293 18.66 -25.46 -37.42
C PHE A 293 18.29 -26.26 -36.17
N ARG A 294 17.03 -26.61 -36.03
CA ARG A 294 16.51 -27.18 -34.78
C ARG A 294 16.38 -28.69 -34.85
N GLU A 295 15.73 -29.17 -35.87
CA GLU A 295 15.41 -30.59 -35.98
C GLU A 295 15.09 -30.97 -37.43
N PHE A 296 15.16 -32.26 -37.70
CA PHE A 296 14.66 -32.90 -38.93
C PHE A 296 13.19 -33.27 -38.64
N GLY A 297 12.24 -32.49 -39.16
CA GLY A 297 10.81 -32.74 -39.02
C GLY A 297 10.30 -33.78 -40.01
N ASP A 298 9.05 -34.23 -39.85
CA ASP A 298 8.44 -35.28 -40.65
C ASP A 298 8.46 -34.98 -42.17
N SER A 299 8.31 -33.73 -42.55
CA SER A 299 8.25 -33.30 -43.94
C SER A 299 9.12 -32.09 -44.24
N ALA A 300 9.89 -31.59 -43.28
CA ALA A 300 10.66 -30.37 -43.44
C ALA A 300 11.91 -30.32 -42.55
N LEU A 301 12.89 -29.53 -42.95
CA LEU A 301 13.98 -29.08 -42.07
C LEU A 301 13.53 -27.86 -41.30
N MET A 302 13.57 -27.94 -39.97
CA MET A 302 13.04 -26.93 -39.08
C MET A 302 14.13 -25.95 -38.67
N PHE A 303 13.96 -24.70 -39.05
CA PHE A 303 14.81 -23.56 -38.67
C PHE A 303 14.12 -22.64 -37.75
N GLN A 304 14.92 -21.88 -37.01
CA GLN A 304 14.43 -20.82 -36.14
C GLN A 304 15.31 -19.58 -36.29
N LEU A 305 14.69 -18.48 -36.70
CA LEU A 305 15.28 -17.16 -36.67
C LEU A 305 15.01 -16.50 -35.30
N LEU A 306 16.07 -16.12 -34.63
CA LEU A 306 16.03 -15.48 -33.32
C LEU A 306 16.56 -14.06 -33.46
N PHE A 307 15.79 -13.10 -33.04
CA PHE A 307 16.17 -11.68 -33.01
C PHE A 307 15.55 -10.95 -31.83
N TRP A 308 16.02 -9.74 -31.59
CA TRP A 308 15.49 -8.89 -30.49
C TRP A 308 14.77 -7.70 -31.09
N ILE A 309 13.67 -7.32 -30.42
CA ILE A 309 12.86 -6.15 -30.72
C ILE A 309 12.91 -5.20 -29.51
N GLU A 310 12.80 -3.90 -29.73
CA GLU A 310 12.92 -2.91 -28.67
C GLU A 310 11.84 -3.05 -27.60
N LYS A 311 10.60 -3.33 -28.03
CA LYS A 311 9.45 -3.40 -27.13
C LYS A 311 8.57 -4.61 -27.41
N PRO A 312 8.13 -5.35 -26.37
CA PRO A 312 7.27 -6.53 -26.49
C PRO A 312 5.95 -6.28 -27.24
N GLU A 313 5.39 -5.08 -27.13
CA GLU A 313 4.16 -4.68 -27.82
C GLU A 313 4.29 -4.71 -29.36
N MET A 314 5.50 -4.51 -29.89
CA MET A 314 5.77 -4.53 -31.33
C MET A 314 5.85 -5.93 -31.95
N ARG A 315 5.92 -6.96 -31.10
CA ARG A 315 6.16 -8.36 -31.54
C ARG A 315 5.25 -8.80 -32.70
N GLY A 316 3.94 -8.52 -32.61
CA GLY A 316 2.99 -8.96 -33.64
C GLY A 316 3.31 -8.36 -35.01
N ARG A 317 3.53 -7.05 -35.08
CA ARG A 317 3.84 -6.30 -36.29
C ARG A 317 5.17 -6.74 -36.88
N VAL A 318 6.20 -6.91 -36.05
CA VAL A 318 7.53 -7.31 -36.52
C VAL A 318 7.53 -8.74 -37.05
N VAL A 319 6.84 -9.67 -36.35
CA VAL A 319 6.72 -11.07 -36.82
C VAL A 319 5.99 -11.14 -38.16
N ASP A 320 4.89 -10.39 -38.33
CA ASP A 320 4.16 -10.33 -39.62
C ASP A 320 5.06 -9.82 -40.73
N SER A 321 5.75 -8.69 -40.52
CA SER A 321 6.67 -8.10 -41.49
C SER A 321 7.79 -9.08 -41.89
N ILE A 322 8.43 -9.71 -40.89
CA ILE A 322 9.54 -10.67 -41.16
C ILE A 322 9.05 -11.92 -41.90
N ASN A 323 7.89 -12.47 -41.49
CA ASN A 323 7.30 -13.62 -42.20
C ASN A 323 7.01 -13.28 -43.66
N SER A 324 6.48 -12.12 -43.97
CA SER A 324 6.19 -11.65 -45.31
C SER A 324 7.47 -11.49 -46.15
N ILE A 325 8.52 -10.91 -45.56
CA ILE A 325 9.82 -10.76 -46.21
C ILE A 325 10.46 -12.14 -46.50
N ILE A 326 10.45 -13.05 -45.50
CA ILE A 326 10.97 -14.40 -45.66
C ILE A 326 10.25 -15.13 -46.77
N TYR A 327 8.92 -15.08 -46.79
CA TYR A 327 8.14 -15.75 -47.85
C TYR A 327 8.50 -15.24 -49.24
N ASN A 328 8.55 -13.94 -49.47
CA ASN A 328 8.88 -13.34 -50.76
C ASN A 328 10.30 -13.67 -51.18
N LYS A 329 11.27 -13.59 -50.27
CA LYS A 329 12.67 -13.93 -50.56
C LYS A 329 12.87 -15.43 -50.88
N PHE A 330 12.15 -16.32 -50.21
CA PHE A 330 12.18 -17.75 -50.50
C PHE A 330 11.64 -18.04 -51.89
N MET A 331 10.59 -17.33 -52.32
CA MET A 331 10.05 -17.44 -53.68
C MET A 331 11.06 -16.93 -54.73
N GLU A 332 11.74 -15.80 -54.48
CA GLU A 332 12.79 -15.25 -55.35
C GLU A 332 13.97 -16.23 -55.52
N GLU A 333 14.47 -16.76 -54.39
CA GLU A 333 15.63 -17.67 -54.34
C GLU A 333 15.28 -19.14 -54.62
N LYS A 334 14.01 -19.44 -54.96
CA LYS A 334 13.50 -20.80 -55.23
C LYS A 334 13.72 -21.79 -54.08
N ILE A 335 13.67 -21.30 -52.84
CA ILE A 335 13.69 -22.12 -51.62
C ILE A 335 12.27 -22.64 -51.39
N GLU A 336 12.13 -23.97 -51.44
CA GLU A 336 10.81 -24.60 -51.30
C GLU A 336 10.34 -24.66 -49.83
N ILE A 337 9.11 -24.19 -49.57
CA ILE A 337 8.39 -24.42 -48.33
C ILE A 337 7.53 -25.66 -48.52
N PRO A 338 7.83 -26.78 -47.85
CA PRO A 338 7.21 -28.07 -48.20
C PRO A 338 5.77 -28.17 -47.70
N PHE A 339 4.93 -28.76 -48.51
CA PHE A 339 3.65 -29.30 -48.05
C PHE A 339 3.86 -30.59 -47.23
N PRO A 340 2.89 -31.06 -46.44
CA PRO A 340 2.98 -32.36 -45.77
C PRO A 340 3.22 -33.48 -46.81
N GLN A 341 4.31 -34.23 -46.64
CA GLN A 341 4.70 -35.32 -47.53
C GLN A 341 4.15 -36.66 -47.04
N ARG A 342 3.59 -37.49 -47.95
CA ARG A 342 3.14 -38.85 -47.65
C ARG A 342 3.54 -39.79 -48.75
N THR A 343 4.15 -40.91 -48.37
CA THR A 343 4.40 -42.01 -49.31
C THR A 343 3.19 -42.95 -49.32
N LEU A 344 2.59 -43.14 -50.49
CA LEU A 344 1.45 -44.07 -50.67
C LEU A 344 1.95 -45.36 -51.33
N HIS A 345 1.77 -46.49 -50.65
CA HIS A 345 1.99 -47.83 -51.21
C HIS A 345 0.65 -48.38 -51.73
N ILE A 346 0.44 -48.34 -53.03
CA ILE A 346 -0.77 -48.87 -53.66
C ILE A 346 -0.54 -50.34 -53.94
N GLN A 347 -1.24 -51.21 -53.23
CA GLN A 347 -1.27 -52.66 -53.62
C GLN A 347 -2.39 -52.86 -54.64
N LYS A 348 -2.01 -53.37 -55.86
CA LYS A 348 -2.99 -53.84 -56.79
C LYS A 348 -3.55 -55.15 -56.27
N SER A 349 -4.90 -55.24 -56.06
CA SER A 349 -5.54 -56.52 -55.95
C SER A 349 -5.42 -57.24 -57.32
N ILE A 350 -4.87 -58.44 -57.31
CA ILE A 350 -4.92 -59.31 -58.45
C ILE A 350 -6.31 -59.92 -58.39
N ASP A 351 -7.24 -59.35 -59.18
CA ASP A 351 -8.54 -59.96 -59.37
C ASP A 351 -8.28 -61.20 -60.24
N GLU A 352 -8.51 -62.42 -59.66
CA GLU A 352 -8.61 -63.68 -60.43
C GLU A 352 -9.92 -63.71 -61.24
#